data_bbbad3899b33b79ce9a6eb0b430f83d3
#
_entry.id   bbbad3899b33b79ce9a6eb0b430f83d3
#
_cell.length_a   1.000
_cell.length_b   1.000
_cell.length_c   1.000
_cell.angle_alpha   90.00
_cell.angle_beta   90.00
_cell.angle_gamma   90.00
#
_symmetry.space_group_name_H-M   'P 1'
#
loop_
_entity.id
_entity.type
_entity.pdbx_description
1 polymer ?
#
loop_
_entity_poly.entity_id
_entity_poly.type
_entity_poly.pdbx_seq_one_letter_code
_entity_poly.pdbx_strand_id
1 'polypeptide(L)'
;MYRLLIFILTFSFTLTSHSFDRENLMKAWSSSVVIRGYTDTGLAYGSGVVVAKDKVITNCHVLRETKSPWVSFGETAFPVTGVQANRWHDLCLLSVFNLPVNPVPLGDSNNLKKGQEIVGIGHSGGAPVALTTGGNIIATYNFEGENIILSSAKFRLGASGSGLFDLKGNLIGINTFKTTGYGNYYSLPTAWIKD
;
A
#
# COMPACT_ATOMS: atom_id res chain seq x y z
N MET A 1 -15.03 -62.39 30.12
CA MET A 1 -15.05 -61.67 28.82
C MET A 1 -15.22 -60.20 29.12
N TYR A 2 -14.13 -59.42 29.11
CA TYR A 2 -14.17 -57.98 29.29
C TYR A 2 -14.20 -57.32 27.90
N ARG A 3 -15.25 -56.57 27.59
CA ARG A 3 -15.34 -55.73 26.35
C ARG A 3 -14.67 -54.38 26.62
N LEU A 4 -13.51 -54.16 25.99
CA LEU A 4 -12.81 -52.90 26.01
C LEU A 4 -13.55 -51.91 25.03
N LEU A 5 -14.20 -50.90 25.60
CA LEU A 5 -14.79 -49.80 24.84
C LEU A 5 -13.69 -48.77 24.53
N ILE A 6 -13.21 -48.72 23.27
CA ILE A 6 -12.28 -47.70 22.82
C ILE A 6 -13.09 -46.43 22.45
N PHE A 7 -12.95 -45.38 23.25
CA PHE A 7 -13.49 -44.05 22.96
C PHE A 7 -12.52 -43.35 21.98
N ILE A 8 -12.90 -43.23 20.71
CA ILE A 8 -12.16 -42.42 19.74
C ILE A 8 -12.60 -40.96 19.91
N LEU A 9 -11.72 -40.14 20.53
CA LEU A 9 -11.91 -38.70 20.64
C LEU A 9 -11.52 -38.08 19.28
N THR A 10 -12.51 -37.77 18.43
CA THR A 10 -12.27 -37.01 17.20
C THR A 10 -12.06 -35.54 17.51
N PHE A 11 -10.82 -35.09 17.44
CA PHE A 11 -10.45 -33.67 17.58
C PHE A 11 -10.74 -33.00 16.24
N SER A 12 -11.88 -32.31 16.13
CA SER A 12 -12.20 -31.49 14.96
C SER A 12 -11.36 -30.23 15.01
N PHE A 13 -10.29 -30.19 14.21
CA PHE A 13 -9.57 -28.93 13.92
C PHE A 13 -10.42 -28.11 12.98
N THR A 14 -11.08 -27.07 13.50
CA THR A 14 -11.69 -26.02 12.66
C THR A 14 -10.56 -25.13 12.12
N LEU A 15 -10.11 -25.40 10.91
CA LEU A 15 -9.30 -24.47 10.14
C LEU A 15 -10.17 -23.25 9.82
N THR A 16 -10.02 -22.17 10.58
CA THR A 16 -10.56 -20.87 10.19
C THR A 16 -9.76 -20.39 8.98
N SER A 17 -10.24 -20.71 7.79
CA SER A 17 -9.79 -20.08 6.57
C SER A 17 -10.18 -18.60 6.66
N HIS A 18 -9.22 -17.71 6.86
CA HIS A 18 -9.41 -16.28 6.64
C HIS A 18 -9.51 -16.09 5.13
N SER A 19 -10.73 -16.14 4.62
CA SER A 19 -10.97 -15.80 3.23
C SER A 19 -10.69 -14.31 3.07
N PHE A 20 -9.86 -13.96 2.10
CA PHE A 20 -9.73 -12.60 1.58
C PHE A 20 -11.14 -12.02 1.38
N ASP A 21 -11.41 -10.89 2.01
CA ASP A 21 -12.60 -10.12 1.67
C ASP A 21 -12.38 -9.47 0.31
N ARG A 22 -12.83 -10.17 -0.73
CA ARG A 22 -12.63 -9.81 -2.12
C ARG A 22 -13.18 -8.41 -2.44
N GLU A 23 -14.28 -8.02 -1.81
CA GLU A 23 -14.88 -6.70 -2.01
C GLU A 23 -14.00 -5.58 -1.47
N ASN A 24 -13.48 -5.73 -0.26
CA ASN A 24 -12.59 -4.74 0.34
C ASN A 24 -11.25 -4.62 -0.41
N LEU A 25 -10.72 -5.76 -0.90
CA LEU A 25 -9.54 -5.74 -1.73
C LEU A 25 -9.77 -5.03 -3.07
N MET A 26 -10.94 -5.20 -3.68
CA MET A 26 -11.32 -4.48 -4.89
C MET A 26 -11.46 -2.98 -4.65
N LYS A 27 -11.97 -2.55 -3.50
CA LYS A 27 -11.99 -1.13 -3.10
C LYS A 27 -10.56 -0.57 -2.98
N ALA A 28 -9.66 -1.28 -2.29
CA ALA A 28 -8.26 -0.91 -2.19
C ALA A 28 -7.57 -0.85 -3.55
N TRP A 29 -7.85 -1.80 -4.43
CA TRP A 29 -7.32 -1.84 -5.79
C TRP A 29 -7.82 -0.64 -6.63
N SER A 30 -9.10 -0.32 -6.57
CA SER A 30 -9.71 0.78 -7.33
C SER A 30 -9.29 2.18 -6.84
N SER A 31 -8.76 2.30 -5.62
CA SER A 31 -8.21 3.55 -5.08
C SER A 31 -6.73 3.78 -5.43
N SER A 32 -6.09 2.81 -6.06
CA SER A 32 -4.69 2.93 -6.52
C SER A 32 -4.64 3.69 -7.85
N VAL A 33 -3.75 4.68 -7.92
CA VAL A 33 -3.60 5.56 -9.09
C VAL A 33 -2.15 5.65 -9.52
N VAL A 34 -1.92 6.05 -10.78
CA VAL A 34 -0.58 6.35 -11.30
C VAL A 34 -0.30 7.84 -11.13
N ILE A 35 0.87 8.16 -10.60
CA ILE A 35 1.43 9.52 -10.62
C ILE A 35 2.36 9.60 -11.83
N ARG A 36 2.20 10.63 -12.65
CA ARG A 36 3.04 10.88 -13.80
C ARG A 36 3.50 12.34 -13.83
N GLY A 37 4.61 12.60 -14.48
CA GLY A 37 5.10 13.94 -14.72
C GLY A 37 6.25 13.94 -15.71
N TYR A 38 6.42 15.03 -16.43
CA TYR A 38 7.54 15.20 -17.34
C TYR A 38 8.83 15.47 -16.58
N THR A 39 9.93 14.93 -17.05
CA THR A 39 11.29 15.25 -16.62
C THR A 39 12.05 15.83 -17.82
N ASP A 40 13.28 16.27 -17.61
CA ASP A 40 14.11 16.75 -18.70
C ASP A 40 14.49 15.65 -19.72
N THR A 41 14.40 14.39 -19.32
CA THR A 41 14.79 13.23 -20.15
C THR A 41 13.63 12.32 -20.56
N GLY A 42 12.39 12.62 -20.14
CA GLY A 42 11.24 11.79 -20.48
C GLY A 42 10.10 11.87 -19.46
N LEU A 43 9.38 10.77 -19.30
CA LEU A 43 8.24 10.64 -18.41
C LEU A 43 8.65 9.87 -17.16
N ALA A 44 8.52 10.49 -15.98
CA ALA A 44 8.59 9.81 -14.70
C ALA A 44 7.22 9.28 -14.30
N TYR A 45 7.21 8.21 -13.53
CA TYR A 45 5.99 7.61 -12.99
C TYR A 45 6.23 7.02 -11.60
N GLY A 46 5.16 6.99 -10.82
CA GLY A 46 5.06 6.35 -9.52
C GLY A 46 3.62 5.93 -9.25
N SER A 47 3.35 5.54 -8.05
CA SER A 47 2.03 5.14 -7.59
C SER A 47 1.50 6.13 -6.56
N GLY A 48 0.19 6.12 -6.35
CA GLY A 48 -0.48 6.84 -5.27
C GLY A 48 -1.70 6.09 -4.78
N VAL A 49 -2.21 6.48 -3.63
CA VAL A 49 -3.44 5.94 -3.05
C VAL A 49 -4.38 7.09 -2.71
N VAL A 50 -5.64 6.98 -3.09
CA VAL A 50 -6.67 7.97 -2.73
C VAL A 50 -7.07 7.74 -1.27
N VAL A 51 -6.81 8.72 -0.40
CA VAL A 51 -7.03 8.63 1.06
C VAL A 51 -8.16 9.54 1.56
N ALA A 52 -8.56 10.54 0.75
CA ALA A 52 -9.75 11.36 0.96
C ALA A 52 -10.26 11.85 -0.40
N LYS A 53 -11.43 12.49 -0.45
CA LYS A 53 -11.96 13.05 -1.70
C LYS A 53 -10.94 14.02 -2.30
N ASP A 54 -10.55 13.78 -3.55
CA ASP A 54 -9.58 14.59 -4.30
C ASP A 54 -8.19 14.67 -3.63
N LYS A 55 -7.84 13.70 -2.76
CA LYS A 55 -6.56 13.64 -2.06
C LYS A 55 -5.86 12.30 -2.32
N VAL A 56 -4.65 12.40 -2.83
CA VAL A 56 -3.80 11.24 -3.13
C VAL A 56 -2.52 11.33 -2.34
N ILE A 57 -2.19 10.28 -1.57
CA ILE A 57 -0.90 10.13 -0.91
C ILE A 57 0.08 9.42 -1.85
N THR A 58 1.33 9.88 -1.85
CA THR A 58 2.44 9.29 -2.59
C THR A 58 3.76 9.59 -1.89
N ASN A 59 4.89 9.07 -2.40
CA ASN A 59 6.21 9.49 -1.94
C ASN A 59 6.62 10.81 -2.58
N CYS A 60 7.30 11.68 -1.81
CA CYS A 60 7.79 12.95 -2.32
C CYS A 60 8.88 12.78 -3.38
N HIS A 61 9.70 11.71 -3.29
CA HIS A 61 10.73 11.45 -4.31
C HIS A 61 10.14 11.16 -5.70
N VAL A 62 8.88 10.67 -5.79
CA VAL A 62 8.16 10.50 -7.08
C VAL A 62 7.97 11.84 -7.78
N LEU A 63 7.83 12.92 -7.01
CA LEU A 63 7.60 14.27 -7.53
C LEU A 63 8.89 15.09 -7.70
N ARG A 64 10.02 14.62 -7.19
CA ARG A 64 11.25 15.41 -7.05
C ARG A 64 11.74 16.00 -8.36
N GLU A 65 11.63 15.23 -9.44
CA GLU A 65 12.15 15.61 -10.76
C GLU A 65 11.01 15.89 -11.77
N THR A 66 9.74 15.81 -11.33
CA THR A 66 8.60 16.00 -12.23
C THR A 66 8.21 17.46 -12.37
N LYS A 67 7.98 17.87 -13.60
CA LYS A 67 7.34 19.15 -13.94
C LYS A 67 5.86 18.88 -14.18
N SER A 68 4.98 19.73 -13.60
CA SER A 68 3.52 19.63 -13.78
C SER A 68 2.98 18.20 -13.59
N PRO A 69 3.11 17.61 -12.39
CA PRO A 69 2.64 16.24 -12.15
C PRO A 69 1.12 16.13 -12.31
N TRP A 70 0.66 14.98 -12.78
CA TRP A 70 -0.76 14.64 -12.85
C TRP A 70 -1.01 13.23 -12.32
N VAL A 71 -2.26 12.98 -11.93
CA VAL A 71 -2.74 11.65 -11.55
C VAL A 71 -3.43 11.03 -12.75
N SER A 72 -3.11 9.76 -13.06
CA SER A 72 -3.84 8.98 -14.07
C SER A 72 -4.67 7.90 -13.38
N PHE A 73 -5.95 7.83 -13.78
CA PHE A 73 -6.86 6.76 -13.40
C PHE A 73 -7.52 6.21 -14.67
N GLY A 74 -7.23 4.95 -14.98
CA GLY A 74 -7.46 4.42 -16.32
C GLY A 74 -6.68 5.23 -17.38
N GLU A 75 -7.36 5.64 -18.45
CA GLU A 75 -6.79 6.46 -19.52
C GLU A 75 -6.91 7.97 -19.29
N THR A 76 -7.58 8.40 -18.21
CA THR A 76 -7.85 9.80 -17.93
C THR A 76 -6.76 10.40 -17.03
N ALA A 77 -6.33 11.62 -17.37
CA ALA A 77 -5.39 12.42 -16.58
C ALA A 77 -6.12 13.49 -15.77
N PHE A 78 -5.78 13.61 -14.51
CA PHE A 78 -6.35 14.57 -13.55
C PHE A 78 -5.24 15.51 -13.06
N PRO A 79 -5.39 16.84 -13.20
CA PRO A 79 -4.34 17.76 -12.81
C PRO A 79 -4.17 17.82 -11.29
N VAL A 80 -2.92 17.85 -10.85
CA VAL A 80 -2.54 18.13 -9.46
C VAL A 80 -2.61 19.65 -9.26
N THR A 81 -3.44 20.10 -8.33
CA THR A 81 -3.67 21.51 -8.02
C THR A 81 -2.92 22.00 -6.79
N GLY A 82 -2.38 21.11 -6.00
CA GLY A 82 -1.60 21.42 -4.81
C GLY A 82 -0.84 20.23 -4.26
N VAL A 83 0.25 20.52 -3.55
CA VAL A 83 1.12 19.53 -2.92
C VAL A 83 1.41 19.97 -1.48
N GLN A 84 1.09 19.12 -0.51
CA GLN A 84 1.57 19.24 0.87
C GLN A 84 2.69 18.22 1.03
N ALA A 85 3.90 18.68 1.31
CA ALA A 85 5.10 17.85 1.30
C ALA A 85 5.69 17.72 2.71
N ASN A 86 5.68 16.50 3.25
CA ASN A 86 6.55 16.10 4.35
C ASN A 86 7.78 15.42 3.74
N ARG A 87 8.78 16.22 3.38
CA ARG A 87 9.99 15.73 2.71
C ARG A 87 10.89 14.89 3.61
N TRP A 88 10.79 15.10 4.92
CA TRP A 88 11.54 14.35 5.91
C TRP A 88 11.09 12.88 5.95
N HIS A 89 9.79 12.67 5.97
CA HIS A 89 9.20 11.33 5.91
C HIS A 89 8.95 10.81 4.49
N ASP A 90 9.36 11.56 3.47
CA ASP A 90 9.12 11.21 2.06
C ASP A 90 7.64 10.96 1.72
N LEU A 91 6.72 11.66 2.37
CA LEU A 91 5.28 11.60 2.13
C LEU A 91 4.74 12.92 1.57
N CYS A 92 4.06 12.83 0.42
CA CYS A 92 3.43 13.96 -0.25
C CYS A 92 1.95 13.71 -0.43
N LEU A 93 1.11 14.64 0.06
CA LEU A 93 -0.33 14.64 -0.17
C LEU A 93 -0.66 15.59 -1.33
N LEU A 94 -1.23 15.03 -2.39
CA LEU A 94 -1.64 15.76 -3.58
C LEU A 94 -3.09 16.17 -3.48
N SER A 95 -3.41 17.40 -3.82
CA SER A 95 -4.76 17.83 -4.18
C SER A 95 -4.95 17.64 -5.68
N VAL A 96 -5.99 16.90 -6.07
CA VAL A 96 -6.24 16.52 -7.46
C VAL A 96 -7.62 17.05 -7.86
N PHE A 97 -7.73 17.65 -9.04
CA PHE A 97 -8.99 18.22 -9.46
C PHE A 97 -9.96 17.15 -9.94
N ASN A 98 -11.10 17.03 -9.26
CA ASN A 98 -12.26 16.24 -9.67
C ASN A 98 -11.98 14.76 -9.95
N LEU A 99 -11.17 14.12 -9.09
CA LEU A 99 -10.78 12.71 -9.22
C LEU A 99 -11.96 11.79 -8.86
N PRO A 100 -12.50 10.99 -9.81
CA PRO A 100 -13.68 10.16 -9.58
C PRO A 100 -13.32 8.80 -8.94
N VAL A 101 -12.52 8.84 -7.87
CA VAL A 101 -12.00 7.65 -7.17
C VAL A 101 -12.36 7.74 -5.69
N ASN A 102 -12.93 6.66 -5.17
CA ASN A 102 -13.27 6.57 -3.76
C ASN A 102 -12.02 6.34 -2.89
N PRO A 103 -11.95 7.01 -1.73
CA PRO A 103 -10.84 6.83 -0.81
C PRO A 103 -10.92 5.48 -0.09
N VAL A 104 -9.75 4.97 0.33
CA VAL A 104 -9.64 3.82 1.22
C VAL A 104 -9.66 4.26 2.68
N PRO A 105 -10.15 3.41 3.60
CA PRO A 105 -9.98 3.63 5.02
C PRO A 105 -8.51 3.50 5.41
N LEU A 106 -8.06 4.35 6.35
CA LEU A 106 -6.75 4.24 6.98
C LEU A 106 -6.81 3.18 8.07
N GLY A 107 -5.87 2.24 8.03
CA GLY A 107 -5.66 1.22 9.04
C GLY A 107 -4.73 1.68 10.17
N ASP A 108 -4.56 0.83 11.16
CA ASP A 108 -3.66 1.07 12.28
C ASP A 108 -2.27 0.47 11.98
N SER A 109 -1.31 1.33 11.70
CA SER A 109 0.08 0.93 11.43
C SER A 109 0.89 0.64 12.72
N ASN A 110 0.36 0.97 13.93
CA ASN A 110 1.08 0.80 15.18
C ASN A 110 0.86 -0.56 15.85
N ASN A 111 -0.23 -1.25 15.50
CA ASN A 111 -0.58 -2.56 16.06
C ASN A 111 -0.33 -3.74 15.13
N LEU A 112 0.58 -3.60 14.18
CA LEU A 112 0.95 -4.66 13.25
C LEU A 112 1.73 -5.77 13.95
N LYS A 113 1.46 -7.03 13.54
CA LYS A 113 2.10 -8.21 14.13
C LYS A 113 3.00 -8.89 13.08
N LYS A 114 4.17 -9.37 13.52
CA LYS A 114 5.01 -10.24 12.71
C LYS A 114 4.21 -11.46 12.22
N GLY A 115 4.32 -11.78 10.94
CA GLY A 115 3.56 -12.84 10.28
C GLY A 115 2.16 -12.43 9.83
N GLN A 116 1.65 -11.24 10.19
CA GLN A 116 0.36 -10.75 9.71
C GLN A 116 0.36 -10.70 8.18
N GLU A 117 -0.68 -11.28 7.57
CA GLU A 117 -0.87 -11.24 6.13
C GLU A 117 -1.25 -9.85 5.65
N ILE A 118 -0.66 -9.43 4.53
CA ILE A 118 -0.83 -8.11 3.92
C ILE A 118 -0.81 -8.21 2.40
N VAL A 119 -1.26 -7.15 1.75
CA VAL A 119 -1.27 -7.02 0.29
C VAL A 119 -0.70 -5.68 -0.12
N GLY A 120 0.32 -5.69 -0.99
CA GLY A 120 0.79 -4.52 -1.71
C GLY A 120 0.00 -4.34 -3.01
N ILE A 121 -0.49 -3.12 -3.28
CA ILE A 121 -1.24 -2.79 -4.51
C ILE A 121 -0.67 -1.52 -5.12
N GLY A 122 -0.22 -1.57 -6.38
CA GLY A 122 0.32 -0.40 -7.07
C GLY A 122 0.84 -0.70 -8.46
N HIS A 123 1.37 0.32 -9.11
CA HIS A 123 1.77 0.29 -10.52
C HIS A 123 3.26 -0.08 -10.71
N SER A 124 3.66 -1.21 -10.14
CA SER A 124 5.04 -1.73 -10.28
C SER A 124 5.45 -1.87 -11.75
N GLY A 125 6.63 -1.35 -12.09
CA GLY A 125 7.15 -1.36 -13.45
C GLY A 125 6.43 -0.40 -14.40
N GLY A 126 5.65 0.57 -13.89
CA GLY A 126 4.85 1.48 -14.70
C GLY A 126 3.63 0.80 -15.36
N ALA A 127 3.21 -0.35 -14.83
CA ALA A 127 2.04 -1.08 -15.35
C ALA A 127 0.81 -0.17 -15.40
N PRO A 128 0.04 -0.19 -16.51
CA PRO A 128 -1.16 0.65 -16.66
C PRO A 128 -2.27 0.26 -15.67
N VAL A 129 -2.23 -0.98 -15.18
CA VAL A 129 -3.16 -1.54 -14.21
C VAL A 129 -2.40 -1.85 -12.93
N ALA A 130 -2.99 -1.54 -11.78
CA ALA A 130 -2.38 -1.84 -10.49
C ALA A 130 -2.17 -3.35 -10.32
N LEU A 131 -0.97 -3.72 -9.92
CA LEU A 131 -0.59 -5.10 -9.63
C LEU A 131 -0.73 -5.37 -8.13
N THR A 132 -1.16 -6.58 -7.82
CA THR A 132 -1.35 -7.05 -6.44
C THR A 132 -0.25 -8.04 -6.06
N THR A 133 0.34 -7.87 -4.89
CA THR A 133 1.37 -8.78 -4.35
C THR A 133 1.06 -9.11 -2.90
N GLY A 134 0.81 -10.38 -2.62
CA GLY A 134 0.65 -10.88 -1.25
C GLY A 134 1.99 -10.96 -0.50
N GLY A 135 1.92 -10.86 0.81
CA GLY A 135 3.07 -10.98 1.69
C GLY A 135 2.68 -10.98 3.17
N ASN A 136 3.70 -10.91 4.01
CA ASN A 136 3.55 -10.87 5.46
C ASN A 136 4.41 -9.77 6.06
N ILE A 137 4.00 -9.24 7.20
CA ILE A 137 4.84 -8.36 8.03
C ILE A 137 6.01 -9.19 8.56
N ILE A 138 7.23 -8.75 8.29
CA ILE A 138 8.47 -9.38 8.78
C ILE A 138 8.87 -8.76 10.12
N ALA A 139 8.86 -7.42 10.19
CA ALA A 139 9.20 -6.64 11.36
C ALA A 139 8.64 -5.22 11.24
N THR A 140 8.61 -4.51 12.37
CA THR A 140 8.41 -3.07 12.42
C THR A 140 9.58 -2.43 13.16
N TYR A 141 9.97 -1.22 12.74
CA TYR A 141 11.06 -0.48 13.33
C TYR A 141 10.56 0.88 13.78
N ASN A 142 10.63 1.16 15.08
CA ASN A 142 10.23 2.48 15.58
C ASN A 142 11.19 3.56 15.06
N PHE A 143 10.60 4.58 14.45
CA PHE A 143 11.29 5.77 14.01
C PHE A 143 10.38 6.97 14.30
N GLU A 144 10.87 7.92 15.10
CA GLU A 144 10.12 9.10 15.54
C GLU A 144 8.71 8.81 16.10
N GLY A 145 8.61 7.74 16.91
CA GLY A 145 7.36 7.35 17.57
C GLY A 145 6.43 6.45 16.75
N GLU A 146 6.66 6.32 15.44
CA GLU A 146 5.86 5.52 14.53
C GLU A 146 6.65 4.32 13.96
N ASN A 147 5.95 3.33 13.40
CA ASN A 147 6.54 2.06 13.00
C ASN A 147 6.73 1.94 11.48
N ILE A 148 7.96 2.10 10.99
CA ILE A 148 8.33 1.72 9.62
C ILE A 148 8.14 0.21 9.47
N ILE A 149 7.50 -0.19 8.38
CA ILE A 149 7.06 -1.57 8.14
C ILE A 149 8.03 -2.26 7.19
N LEU A 150 8.62 -3.39 7.62
CA LEU A 150 9.31 -4.32 6.75
C LEU A 150 8.40 -5.49 6.40
N SER A 151 8.23 -5.75 5.11
CA SER A 151 7.35 -6.82 4.64
C SER A 151 7.99 -7.69 3.56
N SER A 152 7.38 -8.84 3.28
CA SER A 152 7.74 -9.72 2.16
C SER A 152 6.95 -9.42 0.88
N ALA A 153 6.02 -8.46 0.89
CA ALA A 153 5.27 -8.05 -0.29
C ALA A 153 6.21 -7.35 -1.29
N LYS A 154 6.52 -8.05 -2.37
CA LYS A 154 7.52 -7.60 -3.35
C LYS A 154 6.96 -6.50 -4.24
N PHE A 155 7.74 -5.44 -4.44
CA PHE A 155 7.43 -4.39 -5.41
C PHE A 155 8.67 -3.98 -6.22
N ARG A 156 8.45 -3.30 -7.33
CA ARG A 156 9.50 -2.85 -8.26
C ARG A 156 9.45 -1.34 -8.44
N LEU A 157 10.37 -0.81 -9.23
CA LEU A 157 10.35 0.59 -9.67
C LEU A 157 8.96 0.96 -10.20
N GLY A 158 8.46 2.15 -9.86
CA GLY A 158 7.10 2.59 -10.16
C GLY A 158 6.08 2.29 -9.06
N ALA A 159 6.38 1.36 -8.14
CA ALA A 159 5.52 1.12 -6.98
C ALA A 159 5.73 2.10 -5.82
N SER A 160 6.74 2.97 -5.87
CA SER A 160 6.91 4.05 -4.89
C SER A 160 5.61 4.85 -4.76
N GLY A 161 5.12 5.05 -3.55
CA GLY A 161 3.83 5.68 -3.24
C GLY A 161 2.62 4.75 -3.31
N SER A 162 2.79 3.47 -3.65
CA SER A 162 1.71 2.48 -3.63
C SER A 162 1.31 2.07 -2.21
N GLY A 163 0.10 1.51 -2.08
CA GLY A 163 -0.43 1.10 -0.79
C GLY A 163 0.04 -0.29 -0.34
N LEU A 164 0.26 -0.41 0.98
CA LEU A 164 0.29 -1.67 1.71
C LEU A 164 -0.99 -1.78 2.53
N PHE A 165 -1.74 -2.87 2.36
CA PHE A 165 -3.07 -3.04 2.94
C PHE A 165 -3.15 -4.27 3.83
N ASP A 166 -4.00 -4.22 4.86
CA ASP A 166 -4.44 -5.41 5.58
C ASP A 166 -5.46 -6.22 4.73
N LEU A 167 -5.85 -7.42 5.20
CA LEU A 167 -6.81 -8.26 4.47
C LEU A 167 -8.24 -7.70 4.47
N LYS A 168 -8.52 -6.65 5.26
CA LYS A 168 -9.79 -5.92 5.26
C LYS A 168 -9.79 -4.74 4.28
N GLY A 169 -8.68 -4.52 3.55
CA GLY A 169 -8.55 -3.42 2.60
C GLY A 169 -8.23 -2.06 3.24
N ASN A 170 -7.86 -2.02 4.52
CA ASN A 170 -7.41 -0.79 5.14
C ASN A 170 -5.95 -0.51 4.77
N LEU A 171 -5.64 0.73 4.44
CA LEU A 171 -4.29 1.17 4.15
C LEU A 171 -3.47 1.23 5.44
N ILE A 172 -2.41 0.44 5.54
CA ILE A 172 -1.53 0.38 6.72
C ILE A 172 -0.15 0.98 6.47
N GLY A 173 0.24 1.17 5.20
CA GLY A 173 1.52 1.76 4.86
C GLY A 173 1.62 2.20 3.41
N ILE A 174 2.65 3.02 3.13
CA ILE A 174 3.01 3.49 1.79
C ILE A 174 4.35 2.87 1.39
N ASN A 175 4.35 2.05 0.35
CA ASN A 175 5.56 1.40 -0.17
C ASN A 175 6.54 2.44 -0.69
N THR A 176 7.77 2.42 -0.21
CA THR A 176 8.73 3.50 -0.46
C THR A 176 10.02 3.00 -1.06
N PHE A 177 10.74 2.11 -0.39
CA PHE A 177 12.06 1.67 -0.85
C PHE A 177 12.29 0.19 -0.59
N LYS A 178 13.22 -0.37 -1.35
CA LYS A 178 13.76 -1.71 -1.16
C LYS A 178 15.28 -1.66 -1.04
N THR A 179 15.86 -2.56 -0.25
CA THR A 179 17.31 -2.71 -0.21
C THR A 179 17.81 -3.53 -1.39
N THR A 180 18.97 -3.14 -1.92
CA THR A 180 19.71 -3.94 -2.91
C THR A 180 20.32 -5.15 -2.23
N GLY A 181 20.14 -6.35 -2.81
CA GLY A 181 20.75 -7.59 -2.35
C GLY A 181 19.83 -8.53 -1.56
N TYR A 182 19.16 -8.08 -0.52
CA TYR A 182 18.35 -8.96 0.34
C TYR A 182 16.85 -8.93 0.06
N GLY A 183 16.39 -8.06 -0.84
CA GLY A 183 14.96 -7.99 -1.19
C GLY A 183 14.07 -7.57 -0.02
N ASN A 184 14.54 -6.71 0.86
CA ASN A 184 13.75 -6.11 1.93
C ASN A 184 12.89 -4.98 1.36
N TYR A 185 11.60 -4.98 1.68
CA TYR A 185 10.61 -4.02 1.19
C TYR A 185 10.05 -3.23 2.36
N TYR A 186 10.24 -1.91 2.30
CA TYR A 186 9.88 -1.00 3.39
C TYR A 186 8.71 -0.12 2.99
N SER A 187 7.80 0.06 3.95
CA SER A 187 6.66 0.95 3.82
C SER A 187 6.59 1.92 4.99
N LEU A 188 6.23 3.16 4.69
CA LEU A 188 6.03 4.22 5.68
C LEU A 188 4.67 4.05 6.35
N PRO A 189 4.54 4.27 7.66
CA PRO A 189 3.29 4.04 8.38
C PRO A 189 2.21 5.06 8.00
N THR A 190 0.95 4.61 8.01
CA THR A 190 -0.20 5.51 7.79
C THR A 190 -0.40 6.52 8.90
N ALA A 191 0.17 6.31 10.08
CA ALA A 191 0.14 7.25 11.18
C ALA A 191 0.70 8.63 10.78
N TRP A 192 1.73 8.67 9.92
CA TRP A 192 2.28 9.94 9.41
C TRP A 192 1.40 10.66 8.38
N ILE A 193 0.32 10.04 7.90
CA ILE A 193 -0.61 10.67 6.95
C ILE A 193 -1.62 11.60 7.68
N LYS A 194 -1.81 11.39 8.98
CA LYS A 194 -2.81 12.10 9.79
C LYS A 194 -2.33 13.46 10.29
N ASP A 195 -1.05 13.73 10.22
CA ASP A 195 -0.39 14.97 10.62
C ASP A 195 -0.12 15.87 9.39
#